data_204033b525e034571de05aecd1a2d7f7
#
_entry.id   204033b525e034571de05aecd1a2d7f7
#
_cell.length_a   1.000
_cell.length_b   1.000
_cell.length_c   1.000
_cell.angle_alpha   90.00
_cell.angle_beta   90.00
_cell.angle_gamma   90.00
#
_symmetry.space_group_name_H-M   'P 1'
#
loop_
_entity.id
_entity.type
_entity.pdbx_description
1 polymer ?
#
loop_
_entity_poly.entity_id
_entity_poly.type
_entity_poly.pdbx_seq_one_letter_code
_entity_poly.pdbx_strand_id
1 'polypeptide(L)'
;VSISNYTELKDAIADFLNRSDLTAVIPTFISLAEADINRNLRHRLMENRATATINSRYSVLPTDFLEPIRLHLEGTSHNPLELIGLFEMQKKRAASQDVANKPLFYALTQSEIELFPTPNVNYDLEMYYYAKVPTLSSSTTTNNILTNHPDIY
;
A
#
# COMPACT_ATOMS: atom_id res chain seq x y z
N VAL A 1 25.52 18.67 5.89
CA VAL A 1 25.23 18.12 4.56
C VAL A 1 23.71 17.93 4.47
N SER A 2 23.09 18.49 3.45
CA SER A 2 21.67 18.21 3.17
C SER A 2 21.58 16.83 2.50
N ILE A 3 20.68 15.96 2.97
CA ILE A 3 20.42 14.67 2.33
C ILE A 3 19.11 14.83 1.57
N SER A 4 19.18 14.97 0.26
CA SER A 4 18.03 15.21 -0.59
C SER A 4 17.81 14.15 -1.67
N ASN A 5 18.79 13.28 -1.87
CA ASN A 5 18.73 12.23 -2.88
C ASN A 5 19.53 10.98 -2.47
N TYR A 6 19.34 9.91 -3.23
CA TYR A 6 19.97 8.61 -3.00
C TYR A 6 21.51 8.66 -2.96
N THR A 7 22.14 9.48 -3.80
CA THR A 7 23.60 9.59 -3.84
C THR A 7 24.11 10.29 -2.58
N GLU A 8 23.50 11.41 -2.19
CA GLU A 8 23.85 12.13 -0.96
C GLU A 8 23.61 11.27 0.30
N LEU A 9 22.54 10.46 0.29
CA LEU A 9 22.29 9.52 1.37
C LEU A 9 23.43 8.48 1.50
N LYS A 10 23.87 7.88 0.39
CA LYS A 10 24.99 6.94 0.39
C LYS A 10 26.30 7.57 0.86
N ASP A 11 26.57 8.78 0.39
CA ASP A 11 27.77 9.52 0.75
C ASP A 11 27.74 9.90 2.24
N ALA A 12 26.59 10.34 2.76
CA ALA A 12 26.41 10.64 4.18
C ALA A 12 26.60 9.40 5.06
N ILE A 13 26.11 8.23 4.65
CA ILE A 13 26.34 6.96 5.37
C ILE A 13 27.81 6.60 5.35
N ALA A 14 28.49 6.70 4.21
CA ALA A 14 29.93 6.41 4.09
C ALA A 14 30.78 7.32 4.99
N ASP A 15 30.45 8.63 4.97
CA ASP A 15 31.13 9.65 5.80
C ASP A 15 30.91 9.39 7.31
N PHE A 16 29.66 9.06 7.69
CA PHE A 16 29.33 8.75 9.08
C PHE A 16 30.08 7.52 9.59
N LEU A 17 30.19 6.48 8.77
CA LEU A 17 30.93 5.26 9.09
C LEU A 17 32.46 5.45 9.00
N ASN A 18 32.93 6.52 8.37
CA ASN A 18 34.33 6.79 8.07
C ASN A 18 35.03 5.59 7.41
N ARG A 19 34.34 4.93 6.46
CA ARG A 19 34.81 3.71 5.78
C ARG A 19 34.47 3.74 4.29
N SER A 20 35.47 3.63 3.45
CA SER A 20 35.32 3.59 1.99
C SER A 20 35.12 2.18 1.42
N ASP A 21 35.45 1.15 2.19
CA ASP A 21 35.34 -0.28 1.80
C ASP A 21 33.88 -0.79 1.82
N LEU A 22 32.96 -0.07 2.46
CA LEU A 22 31.56 -0.46 2.59
C LEU A 22 30.65 0.11 1.51
N THR A 23 31.15 0.93 0.59
CA THR A 23 30.37 1.61 -0.44
C THR A 23 29.50 0.64 -1.27
N ALA A 24 30.00 -0.58 -1.53
CA ALA A 24 29.25 -1.59 -2.29
C ALA A 24 28.07 -2.21 -1.51
N VAL A 25 28.09 -2.17 -0.17
CA VAL A 25 27.03 -2.76 0.68
C VAL A 25 26.02 -1.74 1.21
N ILE A 26 26.34 -0.45 1.17
CA ILE A 26 25.42 0.62 1.59
C ILE A 26 24.03 0.51 0.91
N PRO A 27 23.90 0.24 -0.41
CA PRO A 27 22.61 0.01 -1.03
C PRO A 27 21.76 -1.08 -0.38
N THR A 28 22.40 -2.13 0.11
CA THR A 28 21.71 -3.22 0.83
C THR A 28 21.15 -2.74 2.18
N PHE A 29 21.92 -1.92 2.92
CA PHE A 29 21.41 -1.34 4.16
C PHE A 29 20.23 -0.40 3.94
N ILE A 30 20.28 0.42 2.89
CA ILE A 30 19.16 1.29 2.51
C ILE A 30 17.92 0.44 2.20
N SER A 31 18.06 -0.65 1.41
CA SER A 31 16.95 -1.55 1.11
C SER A 31 16.37 -2.23 2.36
N LEU A 32 17.22 -2.58 3.34
CA LEU A 32 16.75 -3.14 4.61
C LEU A 32 16.01 -2.09 5.45
N ALA A 33 16.48 -0.85 5.47
CA ALA A 33 15.80 0.26 6.12
C ALA A 33 14.41 0.51 5.47
N GLU A 34 14.33 0.52 4.15
CA GLU A 34 13.05 0.64 3.42
C GLU A 34 12.10 -0.51 3.72
N ALA A 35 12.61 -1.75 3.84
CA ALA A 35 11.80 -2.88 4.24
C ALA A 35 11.24 -2.72 5.66
N ASP A 36 12.03 -2.17 6.58
CA ASP A 36 11.59 -1.87 7.95
C ASP A 36 10.58 -0.72 7.98
N ILE A 37 10.82 0.35 7.26
CA ILE A 37 9.88 1.47 7.07
C ILE A 37 8.52 0.95 6.56
N ASN A 38 8.51 0.15 5.49
CA ASN A 38 7.29 -0.40 4.93
C ASN A 38 6.55 -1.36 5.88
N ARG A 39 7.27 -2.02 6.78
CA ARG A 39 6.68 -2.94 7.77
C ARG A 39 6.08 -2.21 8.96
N ASN A 40 6.77 -1.22 9.49
CA ASN A 40 6.48 -0.64 10.80
C ASN A 40 5.93 0.78 10.75
N LEU A 41 6.29 1.57 9.73
CA LEU A 41 5.85 2.96 9.62
C LEU A 41 4.48 3.06 8.94
N ARG A 42 3.59 3.86 9.52
CA ARG A 42 2.36 4.34 8.90
C ARG A 42 2.32 5.86 9.06
N HIS A 43 2.62 6.55 8.01
CA HIS A 43 2.73 8.00 7.99
C HIS A 43 1.85 8.58 6.86
N ARG A 44 1.34 9.79 7.05
CA ARG A 44 0.50 10.48 6.05
C ARG A 44 1.14 10.56 4.66
N LEU A 45 2.46 10.66 4.57
CA LEU A 45 3.18 10.68 3.29
C LEU A 45 3.15 9.33 2.54
N MET A 46 2.67 8.27 3.20
CA MET A 46 2.46 6.95 2.61
C MET A 46 1.00 6.72 2.20
N GLU A 47 0.09 7.64 2.51
CA GLU A 47 -1.31 7.53 2.12
C GLU A 47 -1.47 7.77 0.61
N ASN A 48 -2.20 6.89 -0.04
CA ASN A 48 -2.50 6.97 -1.47
C ASN A 48 -3.97 6.64 -1.75
N ARG A 49 -4.42 7.01 -2.94
CA ARG A 49 -5.77 6.82 -3.42
C ARG A 49 -5.75 6.06 -4.74
N ALA A 50 -6.57 5.02 -4.85
CA ALA A 50 -6.81 4.30 -6.09
C ALA A 50 -8.30 4.19 -6.37
N THR A 51 -8.66 4.16 -7.65
CA THR A 51 -10.03 3.93 -8.12
C THR A 51 -10.04 2.76 -9.10
N ALA A 52 -11.13 1.99 -9.09
CA ALA A 52 -11.34 0.89 -10.02
C ALA A 52 -12.82 0.68 -10.28
N THR A 53 -13.18 0.26 -11.49
CA THR A 53 -14.54 -0.23 -11.78
C THR A 53 -14.58 -1.73 -11.49
N ILE A 54 -15.47 -2.13 -10.61
CA ILE A 54 -15.64 -3.53 -10.17
C ILE A 54 -16.94 -4.10 -10.70
N ASN A 55 -16.88 -5.34 -11.18
CA ASN A 55 -18.05 -6.08 -11.70
C ASN A 55 -17.99 -7.58 -11.37
N SER A 56 -17.03 -7.98 -10.55
CA SER A 56 -16.79 -9.38 -10.18
C SER A 56 -16.50 -9.52 -8.68
N ARG A 57 -16.53 -10.77 -8.22
CA ARG A 57 -16.26 -11.12 -6.84
C ARG A 57 -14.88 -10.66 -6.36
N TYR A 58 -13.88 -10.72 -7.23
CA TYR A 58 -12.50 -10.38 -6.92
C TYR A 58 -12.04 -9.16 -7.71
N SER A 59 -11.22 -8.33 -7.09
CA SER A 59 -10.55 -7.20 -7.72
C SER A 59 -9.10 -7.12 -7.25
N VAL A 60 -8.18 -6.83 -8.16
CA VAL A 60 -6.74 -6.77 -7.88
C VAL A 60 -6.41 -5.53 -7.04
N LEU A 61 -5.55 -5.71 -6.03
CA LEU A 61 -5.00 -4.62 -5.23
C LEU A 61 -3.91 -3.86 -6.00
N PRO A 62 -3.69 -2.56 -5.71
CA PRO A 62 -2.52 -1.84 -6.20
C PRO A 62 -1.21 -2.55 -5.82
N THR A 63 -0.21 -2.51 -6.70
CA THR A 63 1.07 -3.21 -6.49
C THR A 63 1.89 -2.67 -5.32
N ASP A 64 1.63 -1.42 -4.93
CA ASP A 64 2.23 -0.73 -3.81
C ASP A 64 1.39 -0.80 -2.53
N PHE A 65 0.30 -1.58 -2.52
CA PHE A 65 -0.60 -1.72 -1.38
C PHE A 65 0.10 -2.31 -0.15
N LEU A 66 -0.11 -1.69 1.01
CA LEU A 66 0.31 -2.20 2.32
C LEU A 66 -0.89 -2.52 3.21
N GLU A 67 -1.76 -1.54 3.43
CA GLU A 67 -2.87 -1.64 4.39
C GLU A 67 -4.03 -0.73 3.97
N PRO A 68 -5.28 -1.18 4.07
CA PRO A 68 -6.43 -0.35 3.73
C PRO A 68 -6.68 0.69 4.84
N ILE A 69 -7.01 1.90 4.44
CA ILE A 69 -7.54 2.94 5.34
C ILE A 69 -9.06 2.96 5.21
N ARG A 70 -9.55 3.02 3.97
CA ARG A 70 -10.96 3.09 3.67
C ARG A 70 -11.24 2.58 2.26
N LEU A 71 -12.32 1.84 2.13
CA LEU A 71 -12.85 1.38 0.85
C LEU A 71 -14.32 1.76 0.75
N HIS A 72 -14.75 2.39 -0.33
CA HIS A 72 -16.15 2.74 -0.54
C HIS A 72 -16.51 2.71 -2.02
N LEU A 73 -17.79 2.58 -2.28
CA LEU A 73 -18.36 2.71 -3.63
C LEU A 73 -18.67 4.18 -3.88
N GLU A 74 -18.26 4.69 -5.03
CA GLU A 74 -18.65 6.03 -5.49
C GLU A 74 -20.14 6.07 -5.87
N GLY A 75 -20.74 7.26 -5.82
CA GLY A 75 -22.13 7.50 -6.19
C GLY A 75 -22.91 8.24 -5.10
N THR A 76 -24.26 8.25 -5.25
CA THR A 76 -25.18 9.04 -4.41
C THR A 76 -25.21 8.64 -2.93
N SER A 77 -24.74 7.46 -2.58
CA SER A 77 -24.54 7.05 -1.20
C SER A 77 -23.12 6.49 -1.06
N HIS A 78 -22.19 7.33 -0.60
CA HIS A 78 -20.80 6.97 -0.33
C HIS A 78 -20.72 5.99 0.87
N ASN A 79 -21.23 4.78 0.68
CA ASN A 79 -21.24 3.78 1.73
C ASN A 79 -19.86 3.12 1.81
N PRO A 80 -19.15 3.26 2.94
CA PRO A 80 -17.92 2.49 3.17
C PRO A 80 -18.26 1.00 3.21
N LEU A 81 -17.38 0.19 2.61
CA LEU A 81 -17.42 -1.25 2.75
C LEU A 81 -16.76 -1.63 4.08
N GLU A 82 -17.31 -2.64 4.73
CA GLU A 82 -16.75 -3.17 5.97
C GLU A 82 -15.71 -4.25 5.69
N LEU A 83 -14.54 -4.13 6.33
CA LEU A 83 -13.50 -5.17 6.27
C LEU A 83 -13.89 -6.32 7.20
N ILE A 84 -13.97 -7.53 6.66
CA ILE A 84 -14.24 -8.74 7.42
C ILE A 84 -13.17 -9.81 7.14
N GLY A 85 -13.05 -10.78 8.05
CA GLY A 85 -12.16 -11.92 7.85
C GLY A 85 -12.66 -12.89 6.77
N LEU A 86 -11.74 -13.60 6.12
CA LEU A 86 -12.10 -14.59 5.07
C LEU A 86 -13.07 -15.66 5.56
N PHE A 87 -12.95 -16.09 6.81
CA PHE A 87 -13.87 -17.08 7.40
C PHE A 87 -15.30 -16.53 7.54
N GLU A 88 -15.44 -15.27 7.96
CA GLU A 88 -16.75 -14.63 8.04
C GLU A 88 -17.33 -14.38 6.65
N MET A 89 -16.49 -14.01 5.69
CA MET A 89 -16.88 -13.90 4.28
C MET A 89 -17.53 -15.17 3.76
N GLN A 90 -16.90 -16.32 4.02
CA GLN A 90 -17.45 -17.63 3.61
C GLN A 90 -18.77 -17.96 4.29
N LYS A 91 -18.92 -17.66 5.59
CA LYS A 91 -20.18 -17.83 6.31
C LYS A 91 -21.31 -17.01 5.69
N LYS A 92 -21.05 -15.73 5.40
CA LYS A 92 -22.04 -14.84 4.80
C LYS A 92 -22.47 -15.34 3.41
N ARG A 93 -21.53 -15.83 2.58
CA ARG A 93 -21.85 -16.42 1.28
C ARG A 93 -22.72 -17.67 1.40
N ALA A 94 -22.36 -18.58 2.30
CA ALA A 94 -23.14 -19.80 2.52
C ALA A 94 -24.56 -19.49 2.98
N ALA A 95 -24.75 -18.48 3.83
CA ALA A 95 -26.06 -18.08 4.33
C ALA A 95 -26.95 -17.39 3.29
N SER A 96 -26.37 -16.64 2.34
CA SER A 96 -27.10 -15.85 1.33
C SER A 96 -27.24 -16.51 -0.03
N GLN A 97 -26.73 -17.73 -0.22
CA GLN A 97 -26.64 -18.41 -1.52
C GLN A 97 -25.90 -17.61 -2.59
N ASP A 98 -25.03 -16.67 -2.16
CA ASP A 98 -24.21 -15.80 -3.01
C ASP A 98 -25.01 -15.03 -4.09
N VAL A 99 -26.20 -14.53 -3.76
CA VAL A 99 -27.01 -13.73 -4.65
C VAL A 99 -26.28 -12.41 -4.94
N ALA A 100 -26.04 -12.14 -6.22
CA ALA A 100 -25.37 -10.91 -6.66
C ALA A 100 -26.18 -9.65 -6.27
N ASN A 101 -25.50 -8.67 -5.69
CA ASN A 101 -26.08 -7.40 -5.24
C ASN A 101 -24.98 -6.34 -5.07
N LYS A 102 -25.35 -5.14 -4.56
CA LYS A 102 -24.40 -4.10 -4.18
C LYS A 102 -23.46 -4.61 -3.09
N PRO A 103 -22.13 -4.53 -3.26
CA PRO A 103 -21.17 -4.90 -2.24
C PRO A 103 -21.32 -4.08 -0.95
N LEU A 104 -21.18 -4.75 0.19
CA LEU A 104 -21.24 -4.16 1.53
C LEU A 104 -20.00 -4.50 2.35
N PHE A 105 -19.38 -5.65 2.07
CA PHE A 105 -18.22 -6.17 2.79
C PHE A 105 -17.08 -6.49 1.83
N TYR A 106 -15.87 -6.42 2.35
CA TYR A 106 -14.70 -6.90 1.64
C TYR A 106 -13.76 -7.68 2.55
N ALA A 107 -13.00 -8.59 1.98
CA ALA A 107 -11.92 -9.29 2.63
C ALA A 107 -10.64 -9.15 1.81
N LEU A 108 -9.51 -9.17 2.48
CA LEU A 108 -8.19 -9.04 1.84
C LEU A 108 -7.55 -10.41 1.67
N THR A 109 -6.99 -10.64 0.49
CA THR A 109 -6.02 -11.69 0.22
C THR A 109 -4.66 -11.07 -0.07
N GLN A 110 -3.67 -11.86 -0.45
CA GLN A 110 -2.32 -11.35 -0.72
C GLN A 110 -2.28 -10.26 -1.81
N SER A 111 -3.04 -10.44 -2.88
CA SER A 111 -2.99 -9.58 -4.08
C SER A 111 -4.35 -9.07 -4.54
N GLU A 112 -5.44 -9.49 -3.89
CA GLU A 112 -6.80 -9.20 -4.32
C GLU A 112 -7.69 -8.87 -3.12
N ILE A 113 -8.77 -8.14 -3.39
CA ILE A 113 -9.91 -8.03 -2.48
C ILE A 113 -11.03 -8.96 -2.95
N GLU A 114 -11.69 -9.60 -2.01
CA GLU A 114 -12.93 -10.32 -2.22
C GLU A 114 -14.09 -9.45 -1.76
N LEU A 115 -15.10 -9.28 -2.62
CA LEU A 115 -16.26 -8.44 -2.36
C LEU A 115 -17.51 -9.28 -2.07
N PHE A 116 -18.32 -8.82 -1.13
CA PHE A 116 -19.59 -9.49 -0.81
C PHE A 116 -20.70 -8.46 -0.51
N PRO A 117 -21.91 -8.66 -1.02
CA PRO A 117 -22.29 -9.58 -2.11
C PRO A 117 -21.47 -9.39 -3.38
N THR A 118 -21.47 -10.41 -4.24
CA THR A 118 -20.86 -10.28 -5.57
C THR A 118 -21.54 -9.15 -6.34
N PRO A 119 -20.81 -8.20 -6.97
CA PRO A 119 -21.42 -7.10 -7.72
C PRO A 119 -22.39 -7.60 -8.77
N ASN A 120 -23.60 -7.02 -8.82
CA ASN A 120 -24.62 -7.34 -9.82
C ASN A 120 -24.57 -6.42 -11.05
N VAL A 121 -23.86 -5.30 -10.96
CA VAL A 121 -23.58 -4.33 -12.03
C VAL A 121 -22.19 -3.76 -11.83
N ASN A 122 -21.73 -2.91 -12.74
CA ASN A 122 -20.49 -2.15 -12.57
C ASN A 122 -20.66 -1.12 -11.45
N TYR A 123 -19.73 -1.12 -10.51
CA TYR A 123 -19.59 -0.10 -9.48
C TYR A 123 -18.22 0.53 -9.54
N ASP A 124 -18.15 1.85 -9.34
CA ASP A 124 -16.88 2.54 -9.19
C ASP A 124 -16.47 2.49 -7.71
N LEU A 125 -15.29 1.92 -7.47
CA LEU A 125 -14.70 1.69 -6.16
C LEU A 125 -13.58 2.70 -5.94
N GLU A 126 -13.55 3.31 -4.77
CA GLU A 126 -12.46 4.17 -4.32
C GLU A 126 -11.84 3.61 -3.05
N MET A 127 -10.52 3.49 -3.06
CA MET A 127 -9.72 2.98 -1.96
C MET A 127 -8.71 4.04 -1.52
N TYR A 128 -8.68 4.32 -0.22
CA TYR A 128 -7.57 4.98 0.46
C TYR A 128 -6.77 3.92 1.20
N TYR A 129 -5.46 3.94 1.04
CA TYR A 129 -4.59 2.91 1.59
C TYR A 129 -3.19 3.46 1.87
N TYR A 130 -2.43 2.77 2.72
CA TYR A 130 -1.01 3.00 2.86
C TYR A 130 -0.27 2.30 1.73
N ALA A 131 0.54 3.07 1.01
CA ALA A 131 1.37 2.60 -0.09
C ALA A 131 2.81 2.35 0.37
N LYS A 132 3.47 1.38 -0.26
CA LYS A 132 4.91 1.19 -0.09
C LYS A 132 5.66 2.45 -0.49
N VAL A 133 6.67 2.79 0.30
CA VAL A 133 7.63 3.84 -0.09
C VAL A 133 8.38 3.36 -1.33
N PRO A 134 8.46 4.18 -2.39
CA PRO A 134 9.24 3.83 -3.57
C PRO A 134 10.71 3.56 -3.21
N THR A 135 11.22 2.42 -3.64
CA THR A 135 12.60 2.00 -3.39
C THR A 135 13.59 2.94 -4.05
N LEU A 136 14.54 3.44 -3.26
CA LEU A 136 15.62 4.29 -3.77
C LEU A 136 16.59 3.51 -4.64
N SER A 137 16.98 4.10 -5.75
CA SER A 137 17.91 3.53 -6.72
C SER A 137 18.57 4.65 -7.55
N SER A 138 19.44 4.27 -8.47
CA SER A 138 20.00 5.22 -9.44
C SER A 138 18.95 5.84 -10.37
N SER A 139 17.82 5.17 -10.59
CA SER A 139 16.70 5.65 -11.40
C SER A 139 15.62 6.33 -10.57
N THR A 140 15.42 5.93 -9.32
CA THR A 140 14.50 6.54 -8.36
C THR A 140 15.31 7.19 -7.24
N THR A 141 15.78 8.40 -7.49
CA THR A 141 16.76 9.06 -6.63
C THR A 141 16.16 9.67 -5.37
N THR A 142 14.83 9.86 -5.32
CA THR A 142 14.13 10.46 -4.18
C THR A 142 12.79 9.76 -3.93
N ASN A 143 12.29 9.85 -2.70
CA ASN A 143 10.94 9.52 -2.33
C ASN A 143 10.43 10.50 -1.26
N ASN A 144 9.14 10.45 -0.95
CA ASN A 144 8.52 11.38 -0.01
C ASN A 144 9.11 11.32 1.41
N ILE A 145 9.56 10.15 1.86
CA ILE A 145 10.19 9.99 3.17
C ILE A 145 11.56 10.64 3.19
N LEU A 146 12.42 10.33 2.23
CA LEU A 146 13.76 10.93 2.16
C LEU A 146 13.70 12.46 2.02
N THR A 147 12.75 12.97 1.23
CA THR A 147 12.61 14.41 1.00
C THR A 147 12.17 15.16 2.25
N ASN A 148 11.27 14.60 3.05
CA ASN A 148 10.66 15.30 4.18
C ASN A 148 11.26 14.88 5.54
N HIS A 149 11.77 13.67 5.63
CA HIS A 149 12.28 13.04 6.86
C HIS A 149 13.52 12.18 6.58
N PRO A 150 14.64 12.79 6.15
CA PRO A 150 15.88 12.05 5.87
C PRO A 150 16.45 11.35 7.12
N ASP A 151 16.05 11.77 8.31
CA ASP A 151 16.42 11.21 9.61
C ASP A 151 15.81 9.82 9.89
N ILE A 152 14.89 9.36 9.05
CA ILE A 152 14.31 8.03 9.17
C ILE A 152 15.21 6.94 8.53
N TYR A 153 16.07 7.33 7.58
CA TYR A 153 17.03 6.45 6.93
C TYR A 153 18.31 6.30 7.76
#